data_e9ee0ae15c3a77bcb738d63b49e11e6f
#
_entry.id   e9ee0ae15c3a77bcb738d63b49e11e6f
#
_cell.length_a   1.000
_cell.length_b   1.000
_cell.length_c   1.000
_cell.angle_alpha   90.00
_cell.angle_beta   90.00
_cell.angle_gamma   90.00
#
_symmetry.space_group_name_H-M   'P 1'
#
loop_
_entity.id
_entity.type
_entity.pdbx_description
1 polymer ?
#
loop_
_entity_poly.entity_id
_entity_poly.type
_entity_poly.pdbx_seq_one_letter_code
_entity_poly.pdbx_strand_id
1 'polypeptide(L)'
;MFKDLTVQHVTFVSKRPFSEVVKAFEHNVGTLEEAGWFSIPASSKDAAEFEDRVKQTLGTSGFTRFLTIDHGEWLRIQGIEAKFMQYIIGNPLIAITMLRHNIEAGLDVPVRLAIFEDERGDTKLVYNTPSSLMGGLGNAELTTAARQLDAKLLALGEMVTGVKA
;
A
#
# COMPACT_ATOMS: atom_id res chain seq x y z
N MET A 1 -19.13 18.32 -10.07
CA MET A 1 -18.00 18.76 -10.96
C MET A 1 -17.12 17.54 -11.18
N PHE A 2 -16.73 17.24 -12.41
CA PHE A 2 -15.81 16.14 -12.75
C PHE A 2 -14.43 16.71 -13.03
N LYS A 3 -13.38 15.96 -12.66
CA LYS A 3 -11.98 16.30 -12.92
C LYS A 3 -11.27 15.06 -13.43
N ASP A 4 -10.70 15.14 -14.62
CA ASP A 4 -9.90 14.08 -15.20
C ASP A 4 -8.49 14.09 -14.59
N LEU A 5 -7.97 12.91 -14.25
CA LEU A 5 -6.63 12.70 -13.73
C LEU A 5 -5.86 11.74 -14.63
N THR A 6 -4.58 12.03 -14.86
CA THR A 6 -3.66 11.06 -15.45
C THR A 6 -3.03 10.25 -14.33
N VAL A 7 -3.32 8.96 -14.29
CA VAL A 7 -2.82 8.04 -13.25
C VAL A 7 -1.68 7.20 -13.78
N GLN A 8 -0.59 7.10 -13.01
CA GLN A 8 0.51 6.19 -13.30
C GLN A 8 0.23 4.84 -12.61
N HIS A 9 0.08 3.80 -13.44
CA HIS A 9 -0.08 2.43 -13.00
C HIS A 9 1.28 1.72 -13.03
N VAL A 10 1.71 1.19 -11.89
CA VAL A 10 2.97 0.43 -11.74
C VAL A 10 2.67 -1.05 -11.78
N THR A 11 3.46 -1.80 -12.55
CA THR A 11 3.38 -3.26 -12.64
C THR A 11 4.76 -3.88 -12.52
N PHE A 12 4.96 -4.71 -11.51
CA PHE A 12 6.10 -5.63 -11.43
C PHE A 12 5.65 -6.98 -11.98
N VAL A 13 6.44 -7.57 -12.86
CA VAL A 13 6.21 -8.93 -13.40
C VAL A 13 7.30 -9.85 -12.88
N SER A 14 6.96 -10.69 -11.91
CA SER A 14 7.90 -11.57 -11.22
C SER A 14 7.80 -13.01 -11.76
N LYS A 15 8.94 -13.67 -11.90
CA LYS A 15 9.02 -15.11 -12.16
C LYS A 15 8.98 -15.96 -10.88
N ARG A 16 8.97 -15.33 -9.72
CA ARG A 16 8.74 -16.02 -8.44
C ARG A 16 7.29 -16.53 -8.38
N PRO A 17 7.04 -17.71 -7.83
CA PRO A 17 5.68 -18.20 -7.59
C PRO A 17 4.84 -17.21 -6.79
N PHE A 18 3.55 -17.17 -7.07
CA PHE A 18 2.58 -16.30 -6.37
C PHE A 18 2.70 -16.40 -4.84
N SER A 19 2.76 -17.61 -4.31
CA SER A 19 2.86 -17.86 -2.86
C SER A 19 4.14 -17.30 -2.25
N GLU A 20 5.25 -17.28 -2.98
CA GLU A 20 6.52 -16.72 -2.52
C GLU A 20 6.46 -15.18 -2.47
N VAL A 21 5.88 -14.54 -3.49
CA VAL A 21 5.72 -13.07 -3.51
C VAL A 21 4.77 -12.62 -2.41
N VAL A 22 3.64 -13.31 -2.23
CA VAL A 22 2.70 -13.05 -1.13
C VAL A 22 3.41 -13.19 0.23
N LYS A 23 4.11 -14.30 0.46
CA LYS A 23 4.85 -14.53 1.70
C LYS A 23 5.93 -13.47 1.95
N ALA A 24 6.69 -13.10 0.92
CA ALA A 24 7.70 -12.04 1.02
C ALA A 24 7.04 -10.68 1.35
N PHE A 25 5.90 -10.37 0.73
CA PHE A 25 5.15 -9.16 1.02
C PHE A 25 4.68 -9.14 2.49
N GLU A 26 3.99 -10.18 2.93
CA GLU A 26 3.41 -10.26 4.27
C GLU A 26 4.49 -10.27 5.38
N HIS A 27 5.67 -10.83 5.09
CA HIS A 27 6.80 -10.79 6.02
C HIS A 27 7.38 -9.38 6.21
N ASN A 28 7.32 -8.55 5.18
CA ASN A 28 7.94 -7.20 5.18
C ASN A 28 6.96 -6.08 5.56
N VAL A 29 5.67 -6.37 5.63
CA VAL A 29 4.63 -5.39 5.98
C VAL A 29 4.04 -5.78 7.34
N GLY A 30 4.05 -4.85 8.31
CA GLY A 30 3.48 -5.08 9.64
C GLY A 30 1.98 -5.35 9.57
N THR A 31 1.42 -5.91 10.64
CA THR A 31 -0.01 -6.26 10.74
C THR A 31 -0.72 -5.47 11.83
N LEU A 32 -2.03 -5.27 11.67
CA LEU A 32 -2.86 -4.60 12.67
C LEU A 32 -3.27 -5.51 13.82
N GLU A 33 -3.42 -6.80 13.54
CA GLU A 33 -3.93 -7.78 14.50
C GLU A 33 -3.06 -7.86 15.75
N GLU A 34 -1.74 -7.70 15.58
CA GLU A 34 -0.77 -7.68 16.65
C GLU A 34 -0.70 -6.33 17.40
N ALA A 35 -1.11 -5.25 16.76
CA ALA A 35 -0.80 -3.89 17.21
C ALA A 35 -1.99 -3.12 17.82
N GLY A 36 -3.22 -3.61 17.71
CA GLY A 36 -4.40 -2.90 18.22
C GLY A 36 -4.57 -1.50 17.59
N TRP A 37 -4.29 -1.38 16.31
CA TRP A 37 -4.20 -0.11 15.57
C TRP A 37 -5.31 0.89 15.90
N PHE A 38 -6.59 0.45 15.90
CA PHE A 38 -7.73 1.34 16.09
C PHE A 38 -7.74 2.03 17.46
N SER A 39 -7.02 1.48 18.45
CA SER A 39 -6.90 2.09 19.78
C SER A 39 -5.75 3.10 19.88
N ILE A 40 -4.75 3.04 18.97
CA ILE A 40 -3.55 3.89 19.07
C ILE A 40 -3.89 5.39 19.08
N PRO A 41 -4.65 5.94 18.11
CA PRO A 41 -4.97 7.37 18.11
C PRO A 41 -5.77 7.79 19.33
N ALA A 42 -6.74 6.98 19.73
CA ALA A 42 -7.65 7.30 20.84
C ALA A 42 -7.00 7.25 22.23
N SER A 43 -5.92 6.50 22.40
CA SER A 43 -5.27 6.26 23.69
C SER A 43 -3.85 6.82 23.79
N SER A 44 -3.34 7.51 22.77
CA SER A 44 -2.06 8.22 22.85
C SER A 44 -2.24 9.57 23.57
N LYS A 45 -1.35 9.86 24.50
CA LYS A 45 -1.38 11.08 25.32
C LYS A 45 -0.94 12.31 24.54
N ASP A 46 0.01 12.12 23.63
CA ASP A 46 0.62 13.17 22.82
C ASP A 46 1.15 12.63 21.50
N ALA A 47 1.69 13.53 20.68
CA ALA A 47 2.23 13.17 19.37
C ALA A 47 3.43 12.22 19.43
N ALA A 48 4.27 12.33 20.46
CA ALA A 48 5.46 11.47 20.60
C ALA A 48 5.06 10.02 20.92
N GLU A 49 4.13 9.83 21.87
CA GLU A 49 3.59 8.51 22.19
C GLU A 49 2.88 7.90 20.97
N PHE A 50 2.07 8.70 20.24
CA PHE A 50 1.45 8.24 19.00
C PHE A 50 2.49 7.77 17.98
N GLU A 51 3.53 8.58 17.74
CA GLU A 51 4.60 8.24 16.80
C GLU A 51 5.32 6.95 17.18
N ASP A 52 5.68 6.78 18.45
CA ASP A 52 6.39 5.59 18.93
C ASP A 52 5.53 4.32 18.82
N ARG A 53 4.24 4.42 19.13
CA ARG A 53 3.31 3.29 18.99
C ARG A 53 3.07 2.93 17.53
N VAL A 54 2.95 3.92 16.64
CA VAL A 54 2.85 3.67 15.19
C VAL A 54 4.09 2.93 14.68
N LYS A 55 5.30 3.36 15.07
CA LYS A 55 6.56 2.70 14.68
C LYS A 55 6.58 1.22 15.04
N GLN A 56 5.97 0.82 16.15
CA GLN A 56 5.89 -0.57 16.60
C GLN A 56 4.98 -1.44 15.71
N THR A 57 4.09 -0.83 14.90
CA THR A 57 3.21 -1.56 13.97
C THR A 57 3.83 -1.78 12.60
N LEU A 58 4.94 -1.10 12.31
CA LEU A 58 5.55 -1.11 10.98
C LEU A 58 6.36 -2.39 10.75
N GLY A 59 6.20 -2.97 9.56
CA GLY A 59 7.13 -3.98 9.08
C GLY A 59 8.46 -3.37 8.63
N THR A 60 9.38 -4.21 8.19
CA THR A 60 10.71 -3.79 7.72
C THR A 60 10.66 -2.83 6.52
N SER A 61 9.58 -2.88 5.73
CA SER A 61 9.30 -1.93 4.64
C SER A 61 8.90 -0.52 5.12
N GLY A 62 8.59 -0.36 6.41
CA GLY A 62 8.01 0.86 6.97
C GLY A 62 6.51 1.02 6.69
N PHE A 63 5.81 -0.05 6.30
CA PHE A 63 4.37 -0.08 6.13
C PHE A 63 3.70 -1.03 7.12
N THR A 64 2.42 -0.74 7.41
CA THR A 64 1.49 -1.62 8.12
C THR A 64 0.36 -2.00 7.17
N ARG A 65 -0.10 -3.24 7.24
CA ARG A 65 -1.22 -3.79 6.50
C ARG A 65 -2.52 -3.57 7.29
N PHE A 66 -3.44 -2.79 6.73
CA PHE A 66 -4.74 -2.47 7.33
C PHE A 66 -5.83 -3.46 6.95
N LEU A 67 -5.76 -4.03 5.75
CA LEU A 67 -6.74 -4.97 5.25
C LEU A 67 -6.09 -5.91 4.23
N THR A 68 -6.51 -7.17 4.30
CA THR A 68 -6.22 -8.19 3.29
C THR A 68 -7.54 -8.73 2.75
N ILE A 69 -7.65 -8.81 1.43
CA ILE A 69 -8.81 -9.39 0.75
C ILE A 69 -8.31 -10.47 -0.20
N ASP A 70 -8.70 -11.72 0.03
CA ASP A 70 -8.48 -12.80 -0.93
C ASP A 70 -9.65 -12.85 -1.92
N HIS A 71 -9.45 -12.22 -3.09
CA HIS A 71 -10.43 -12.28 -4.17
C HIS A 71 -10.52 -13.69 -4.79
N GLY A 72 -9.46 -14.47 -4.73
CA GLY A 72 -9.45 -15.84 -5.23
C GLY A 72 -10.42 -16.77 -4.54
N GLU A 73 -10.66 -16.58 -3.23
CA GLU A 73 -11.61 -17.39 -2.46
C GLU A 73 -13.03 -17.30 -3.03
N TRP A 74 -13.53 -16.08 -3.21
CA TRP A 74 -14.91 -15.90 -3.67
C TRP A 74 -15.06 -16.09 -5.19
N LEU A 75 -14.05 -15.81 -6.00
CA LEU A 75 -14.04 -16.13 -7.42
C LEU A 75 -14.17 -17.65 -7.64
N ARG A 76 -13.50 -18.45 -6.81
CA ARG A 76 -13.59 -19.92 -6.85
C ARG A 76 -15.02 -20.43 -6.62
N ILE A 77 -15.81 -19.76 -5.75
CA ILE A 77 -17.22 -20.10 -5.53
C ILE A 77 -18.06 -19.91 -6.82
N GLN A 78 -17.62 -19.00 -7.69
CA GLN A 78 -18.24 -18.75 -8.99
C GLN A 78 -17.63 -19.60 -10.14
N GLY A 79 -16.76 -20.57 -9.82
CA GLY A 79 -16.09 -21.41 -10.80
C GLY A 79 -14.95 -20.72 -11.56
N ILE A 80 -14.44 -19.61 -11.04
CA ILE A 80 -13.31 -18.87 -11.62
C ILE A 80 -12.07 -19.17 -10.80
N GLU A 81 -11.12 -19.92 -11.37
CA GLU A 81 -9.85 -20.21 -10.74
C GLU A 81 -8.92 -18.99 -10.88
N ALA A 82 -8.63 -18.33 -9.75
CA ALA A 82 -7.75 -17.17 -9.70
C ALA A 82 -6.93 -17.16 -8.40
N LYS A 83 -5.69 -16.70 -8.50
CA LYS A 83 -4.85 -16.35 -7.34
C LYS A 83 -4.77 -14.83 -7.31
N PHE A 84 -5.45 -14.20 -6.36
CA PHE A 84 -5.53 -12.75 -6.29
C PHE A 84 -5.67 -12.28 -4.84
N MET A 85 -4.66 -11.57 -4.35
CA MET A 85 -4.68 -10.90 -3.05
C MET A 85 -4.69 -9.39 -3.24
N GLN A 86 -5.59 -8.69 -2.57
CA GLN A 86 -5.58 -7.23 -2.46
C GLN A 86 -5.20 -6.82 -1.04
N TYR A 87 -4.38 -5.79 -0.95
CA TYR A 87 -3.91 -5.24 0.31
C TYR A 87 -4.17 -3.73 0.39
N ILE A 88 -4.57 -3.29 1.58
CA ILE A 88 -4.58 -1.88 1.96
C ILE A 88 -3.43 -1.69 2.94
N ILE A 89 -2.44 -0.90 2.56
CA ILE A 89 -1.24 -0.65 3.37
C ILE A 89 -0.98 0.83 3.56
N GLY A 90 -0.31 1.18 4.64
CA GLY A 90 0.06 2.57 4.88
C GLY A 90 1.02 2.74 6.04
N ASN A 91 1.35 3.99 6.27
CA ASN A 91 2.06 4.46 7.45
C ASN A 91 1.49 5.84 7.80
N PRO A 92 0.83 6.00 8.96
CA PRO A 92 0.22 7.26 9.35
C PRO A 92 1.20 8.41 9.45
N LEU A 93 2.44 8.14 9.84
CA LEU A 93 3.48 9.19 9.93
C LEU A 93 3.84 9.72 8.54
N ILE A 94 3.78 8.87 7.51
CA ILE A 94 3.93 9.30 6.11
C ILE A 94 2.65 10.02 5.66
N ALA A 95 1.47 9.49 5.95
CA ALA A 95 0.20 10.13 5.58
C ALA A 95 0.10 11.56 6.12
N ILE A 96 0.51 11.81 7.36
CA ILE A 96 0.54 13.14 7.97
C ILE A 96 1.38 14.12 7.14
N THR A 97 2.47 13.69 6.51
CA THR A 97 3.31 14.58 5.68
C THR A 97 2.57 15.11 4.45
N MET A 98 1.55 14.40 3.98
CA MET A 98 0.68 14.78 2.86
C MET A 98 -0.56 15.53 3.34
N LEU A 99 -1.26 14.96 4.34
CA LEU A 99 -2.52 15.51 4.86
C LEU A 99 -2.38 16.92 5.44
N ARG A 100 -1.20 17.27 5.97
CA ARG A 100 -0.93 18.63 6.47
C ARG A 100 -0.96 19.69 5.36
N HIS A 101 -0.74 19.30 4.11
CA HIS A 101 -0.74 20.21 2.96
C HIS A 101 -2.11 20.28 2.28
N ASN A 102 -2.82 19.15 2.23
CA ASN A 102 -4.19 19.08 1.74
C ASN A 102 -4.89 17.84 2.32
N ILE A 103 -5.96 18.06 3.06
CA ILE A 103 -6.72 16.98 3.72
C ILE A 103 -7.42 16.04 2.72
N GLU A 104 -7.72 16.51 1.51
CA GLU A 104 -8.34 15.72 0.44
C GLU A 104 -7.41 14.58 -0.03
N ALA A 105 -6.09 14.70 0.17
CA ALA A 105 -5.14 13.61 -0.08
C ALA A 105 -5.46 12.33 0.72
N GLY A 106 -6.25 12.43 1.78
CA GLY A 106 -6.76 11.30 2.56
C GLY A 106 -7.63 10.32 1.78
N LEU A 107 -8.14 10.72 0.60
CA LEU A 107 -8.85 9.81 -0.30
C LEU A 107 -7.94 8.70 -0.85
N ASP A 108 -6.65 9.01 -1.06
CA ASP A 108 -5.70 8.15 -1.75
C ASP A 108 -4.68 7.48 -0.80
N VAL A 109 -4.81 7.70 0.50
CA VAL A 109 -4.06 6.99 1.55
C VAL A 109 -5.03 6.48 2.63
N PRO A 110 -4.89 5.21 3.07
CA PRO A 110 -3.85 4.24 2.76
C PRO A 110 -3.88 3.74 1.31
N VAL A 111 -2.73 3.19 0.85
CA VAL A 111 -2.55 2.75 -0.54
C VAL A 111 -3.17 1.38 -0.77
N ARG A 112 -3.78 1.20 -1.93
CA ARG A 112 -4.23 -0.11 -2.43
C ARG A 112 -3.18 -0.70 -3.36
N LEU A 113 -2.85 -1.97 -3.17
CA LEU A 113 -2.06 -2.76 -4.11
C LEU A 113 -2.64 -4.16 -4.24
N ALA A 114 -2.31 -4.83 -5.35
CA ALA A 114 -2.71 -6.21 -5.57
C ALA A 114 -1.53 -7.07 -6.00
N ILE A 115 -1.56 -8.34 -5.58
CA ILE A 115 -0.65 -9.39 -6.05
C ILE A 115 -1.53 -10.48 -6.65
N PHE A 116 -1.26 -10.87 -7.89
CA PHE A 116 -2.04 -11.90 -8.59
C PHE A 116 -1.18 -12.68 -9.60
N GLU A 117 -1.67 -13.85 -10.00
CA GLU A 117 -1.09 -14.65 -11.08
C GLU A 117 -1.87 -14.37 -12.36
N ASP A 118 -1.18 -14.02 -13.45
CA ASP A 118 -1.82 -13.78 -14.72
C ASP A 118 -2.04 -15.11 -15.50
N GLU A 119 -2.70 -15.03 -16.66
CA GLU A 119 -3.00 -16.20 -17.52
C GLU A 119 -1.77 -16.95 -18.01
N ARG A 120 -0.58 -16.35 -17.95
CA ARG A 120 0.70 -16.96 -18.32
C ARG A 120 1.41 -17.62 -17.15
N GLY A 121 0.83 -17.51 -15.94
CA GLY A 121 1.43 -18.00 -14.70
C GLY A 121 2.49 -17.05 -14.12
N ASP A 122 2.62 -15.83 -14.64
CA ASP A 122 3.50 -14.82 -14.08
C ASP A 122 2.83 -14.12 -12.89
N THR A 123 3.57 -13.96 -11.80
CA THR A 123 3.09 -13.22 -10.64
C THR A 123 3.27 -11.72 -10.87
N LYS A 124 2.19 -10.96 -10.72
CA LYS A 124 2.19 -9.51 -10.83
C LYS A 124 1.93 -8.85 -9.49
N LEU A 125 2.66 -7.76 -9.21
CA LEU A 125 2.34 -6.81 -8.15
C LEU A 125 2.02 -5.48 -8.82
N VAL A 126 0.85 -4.91 -8.51
CA VAL A 126 0.35 -3.69 -9.16
C VAL A 126 -0.18 -2.68 -8.13
N TYR A 127 0.00 -1.41 -8.44
CA TYR A 127 -0.61 -0.29 -7.71
C TYR A 127 -0.60 0.98 -8.58
N ASN A 128 -1.37 1.99 -8.17
CA ASN A 128 -1.29 3.33 -8.76
C ASN A 128 -0.41 4.22 -7.89
N THR A 129 0.46 5.06 -8.49
CA THR A 129 1.33 5.94 -7.71
C THR A 129 0.51 7.01 -6.97
N PRO A 130 0.68 7.16 -5.66
CA PRO A 130 0.04 8.22 -4.88
C PRO A 130 0.22 9.61 -5.46
N SER A 131 1.42 9.96 -5.94
CA SER A 131 1.67 11.28 -6.52
C SER A 131 0.83 11.57 -7.76
N SER A 132 0.52 10.55 -8.57
CA SER A 132 -0.35 10.71 -9.74
C SER A 132 -1.82 10.87 -9.37
N LEU A 133 -2.28 10.14 -8.35
CA LEU A 133 -3.65 10.26 -7.83
C LEU A 133 -3.89 11.64 -7.23
N MET A 134 -2.93 12.15 -6.46
CA MET A 134 -2.99 13.47 -5.81
C MET A 134 -2.61 14.64 -6.72
N GLY A 135 -2.10 14.38 -7.93
CA GLY A 135 -1.61 15.42 -8.87
C GLY A 135 -2.66 16.47 -9.23
N GLY A 136 -3.92 16.08 -9.18
CA GLY A 136 -5.05 16.98 -9.40
C GLY A 136 -5.29 18.03 -8.31
N LEU A 137 -4.68 17.91 -7.14
CA LEU A 137 -4.91 18.80 -6.00
C LEU A 137 -4.11 20.11 -6.06
N GLY A 138 -3.15 20.23 -7.01
CA GLY A 138 -2.49 21.50 -7.33
C GLY A 138 -1.60 22.08 -6.22
N ASN A 139 -1.00 21.23 -5.38
CA ASN A 139 -0.13 21.62 -4.27
C ASN A 139 1.27 20.99 -4.43
N ALA A 140 2.31 21.81 -4.53
CA ALA A 140 3.68 21.36 -4.80
C ALA A 140 4.31 20.60 -3.63
N GLU A 141 4.06 21.03 -2.40
CA GLU A 141 4.54 20.38 -1.18
C GLU A 141 3.89 19.02 -1.02
N LEU A 142 2.57 18.91 -1.25
CA LEU A 142 1.85 17.64 -1.29
C LEU A 142 2.45 16.70 -2.32
N THR A 143 2.70 17.19 -3.56
CA THR A 143 3.28 16.38 -4.62
C THR A 143 4.66 15.86 -4.23
N THR A 144 5.48 16.67 -3.57
CA THR A 144 6.80 16.28 -3.08
C THR A 144 6.70 15.18 -2.03
N ALA A 145 5.80 15.32 -1.06
CA ALA A 145 5.55 14.29 -0.04
C ALA A 145 5.02 12.98 -0.66
N ALA A 146 4.09 13.08 -1.61
CA ALA A 146 3.53 11.91 -2.30
C ALA A 146 4.59 11.14 -3.11
N ARG A 147 5.54 11.82 -3.75
CA ARG A 147 6.67 11.17 -4.45
C ARG A 147 7.61 10.42 -3.51
N GLN A 148 7.73 10.83 -2.25
CA GLN A 148 8.49 10.06 -1.26
C GLN A 148 7.77 8.74 -0.92
N LEU A 149 6.43 8.76 -0.90
CA LEU A 149 5.62 7.55 -0.76
C LEU A 149 5.75 6.64 -1.99
N ASP A 150 5.74 7.20 -3.22
CA ASP A 150 5.98 6.44 -4.45
C ASP A 150 7.31 5.69 -4.39
N ALA A 151 8.39 6.35 -3.96
CA ALA A 151 9.72 5.74 -3.84
C ALA A 151 9.74 4.57 -2.84
N LYS A 152 9.00 4.68 -1.73
CA LYS A 152 8.89 3.59 -0.76
C LYS A 152 8.09 2.40 -1.30
N LEU A 153 7.02 2.65 -2.04
CA LEU A 153 6.24 1.59 -2.70
C LEU A 153 7.05 0.88 -3.78
N LEU A 154 7.83 1.65 -4.54
CA LEU A 154 8.75 1.10 -5.54
C LEU A 154 9.77 0.15 -4.88
N ALA A 155 10.41 0.60 -3.81
CA ALA A 155 11.37 -0.22 -3.06
C ALA A 155 10.74 -1.50 -2.47
N LEU A 156 9.50 -1.42 -1.96
CA LEU A 156 8.75 -2.59 -1.51
C LEU A 156 8.47 -3.54 -2.67
N GLY A 157 7.99 -3.04 -3.81
CA GLY A 157 7.73 -3.84 -5.00
C GLY A 157 8.98 -4.57 -5.49
N GLU A 158 10.12 -3.87 -5.62
CA GLU A 158 11.42 -4.46 -5.99
C GLU A 158 11.84 -5.56 -5.00
N MET A 159 11.73 -5.31 -3.71
CA MET A 159 12.13 -6.23 -2.66
C MET A 159 11.36 -7.56 -2.73
N VAL A 160 10.03 -7.50 -2.84
CA VAL A 160 9.20 -8.70 -2.75
C VAL A 160 9.12 -9.46 -4.06
N THR A 161 9.20 -8.77 -5.20
CA THR A 161 9.15 -9.41 -6.52
C THR A 161 10.52 -9.87 -7.02
N GLY A 162 11.59 -9.25 -6.51
CA GLY A 162 12.95 -9.46 -7.00
C GLY A 162 13.23 -8.80 -8.36
N VAL A 163 12.34 -7.93 -8.83
CA VAL A 163 12.43 -7.22 -10.12
C VAL A 163 12.84 -5.79 -9.85
N LYS A 164 13.82 -5.28 -10.60
CA LYS A 164 14.17 -3.86 -10.62
C LYS A 164 13.28 -3.12 -11.61
N ALA A 165 12.77 -1.97 -11.19
CA ALA A 165 11.94 -1.09 -12.01
C ALA A 165 12.78 -0.11 -12.85
#